data_adef4ad327fc86bd9aca700409d795b7
#
_entry.id   adef4ad327fc86bd9aca700409d795b7
#
_cell.length_a   1.000
_cell.length_b   1.000
_cell.length_c   1.000
_cell.angle_alpha   90.00
_cell.angle_beta   90.00
_cell.angle_gamma   90.00
#
_symmetry.space_group_name_H-M   'P 1'
#
loop_
_entity.id
_entity.type
_entity.pdbx_description
1 polymer ?
#
loop_
_entity_poly.entity_id
_entity_poly.type
_entity_poly.pdbx_seq_one_letter_code
_entity_poly.pdbx_strand_id
1 'polypeptide(L)'
;WERISEADGTPGQWYLHIFDPTQPDFDWNNEEVREEFRSILRFWLDRGVDGFRVDVAHGMIKAEGLPDYTPPADADSMGGGEDDVPYWGQDGVHEIYRDWHKVLAEYDGDRALCGEAWMPTLKQTALWVRPDEMHQTFNFPYLMTEWDAKALGDVIRESLDAFGAVGAPSTWVLSNHDVVRHASRLALTAENPQGEGIGPNTPHKPDTAIGLARARAATTVMLALPGSAYLYQGEELGLPEAMEIPDAFRQDPTWFRTNGERYGRDGCRVPLPWEADAPAFGFNETGASWLPQPADWASYSRDVEE
;
A
#
# COMPACT_ATOMS: atom_id res chain seq x y z
N TRP A 1 -6.34 -8.60 -20.31
CA TRP A 1 -6.42 -8.01 -21.66
C TRP A 1 -7.86 -7.58 -21.97
N GLU A 2 -8.04 -6.35 -22.44
CA GLU A 2 -9.31 -5.82 -22.90
C GLU A 2 -9.18 -5.40 -24.36
N ARG A 3 -10.28 -5.51 -25.12
CA ARG A 3 -10.28 -5.14 -26.54
C ARG A 3 -10.98 -3.81 -26.74
N ILE A 4 -10.30 -2.88 -27.39
CA ILE A 4 -10.89 -1.59 -27.75
C ILE A 4 -12.04 -1.81 -28.74
N SER A 5 -13.15 -1.10 -28.55
CA SER A 5 -14.17 -0.95 -29.57
C SER A 5 -13.93 0.36 -30.31
N GLU A 6 -13.76 0.27 -31.64
CA GLU A 6 -13.60 1.44 -32.49
C GLU A 6 -14.87 2.29 -32.50
N ALA A 7 -14.78 3.53 -32.95
CA ALA A 7 -15.91 4.45 -32.97
C ALA A 7 -17.10 3.96 -33.83
N ASP A 8 -16.86 3.09 -34.80
CA ASP A 8 -17.88 2.46 -35.67
C ASP A 8 -18.42 1.13 -35.10
N GLY A 9 -17.97 0.75 -33.88
CA GLY A 9 -18.36 -0.49 -33.22
C GLY A 9 -17.59 -1.73 -33.67
N THR A 10 -16.58 -1.59 -34.54
CA THR A 10 -15.72 -2.72 -34.93
C THR A 10 -14.72 -3.03 -33.85
N PRO A 11 -14.28 -4.30 -33.69
CA PRO A 11 -13.26 -4.68 -32.73
C PRO A 11 -11.89 -4.11 -33.12
N GLY A 12 -11.29 -3.31 -32.23
CA GLY A 12 -9.94 -2.73 -32.36
C GLY A 12 -8.83 -3.58 -31.80
N GLN A 13 -7.78 -2.93 -31.35
CA GLN A 13 -6.61 -3.56 -30.76
C GLN A 13 -6.88 -4.05 -29.32
N TRP A 14 -6.04 -4.96 -28.84
CA TRP A 14 -5.99 -5.37 -27.46
C TRP A 14 -4.99 -4.52 -26.67
N TYR A 15 -5.33 -4.20 -25.41
CA TYR A 15 -4.40 -3.59 -24.47
C TYR A 15 -4.30 -4.40 -23.18
N LEU A 16 -3.12 -4.31 -22.55
CA LEU A 16 -2.89 -4.92 -21.26
C LEU A 16 -3.38 -4.00 -20.14
N HIS A 17 -4.01 -4.57 -19.15
CA HIS A 17 -4.26 -3.95 -17.85
C HIS A 17 -4.07 -5.00 -16.75
N ILE A 18 -3.31 -4.68 -15.72
CA ILE A 18 -3.14 -5.58 -14.56
C ILE A 18 -4.31 -5.40 -13.60
N PHE A 19 -4.77 -4.17 -13.45
CA PHE A 19 -5.88 -3.82 -12.56
C PHE A 19 -7.19 -3.60 -13.35
N ASP A 20 -7.83 -2.46 -13.18
CA ASP A 20 -9.10 -2.15 -13.83
C ASP A 20 -8.92 -1.90 -15.34
N PRO A 21 -9.87 -2.31 -16.20
CA PRO A 21 -9.82 -2.02 -17.64
C PRO A 21 -9.71 -0.54 -17.99
N THR A 22 -10.09 0.36 -17.08
CA THR A 22 -9.93 1.82 -17.26
C THR A 22 -8.50 2.31 -16.97
N GLN A 23 -7.60 1.42 -16.53
CA GLN A 23 -6.21 1.69 -16.19
C GLN A 23 -5.26 0.87 -17.08
N PRO A 24 -5.11 1.21 -18.38
CA PRO A 24 -4.21 0.49 -19.26
C PRO A 24 -2.76 0.62 -18.80
N ASP A 25 -2.02 -0.48 -18.84
CA ASP A 25 -0.58 -0.48 -18.57
C ASP A 25 0.20 0.18 -19.70
N PHE A 26 1.22 0.96 -19.34
CA PHE A 26 2.15 1.54 -20.32
C PHE A 26 3.17 0.53 -20.82
N ASP A 27 3.59 0.67 -22.06
CA ASP A 27 4.76 -0.02 -22.60
C ASP A 27 6.04 0.71 -22.16
N TRP A 28 6.65 0.26 -21.08
CA TRP A 28 7.89 0.83 -20.54
C TRP A 28 9.13 0.50 -21.37
N ASN A 29 9.03 -0.32 -22.41
CA ASN A 29 10.09 -0.47 -23.41
C ASN A 29 10.06 0.66 -24.45
N ASN A 30 8.98 1.45 -24.50
CA ASN A 30 8.89 2.63 -25.33
C ASN A 30 9.61 3.81 -24.67
N GLU A 31 10.64 4.35 -25.35
CA GLU A 31 11.42 5.48 -24.84
C GLU A 31 10.57 6.78 -24.70
N GLU A 32 9.54 6.96 -25.50
CA GLU A 32 8.64 8.11 -25.37
C GLU A 32 7.88 8.06 -24.04
N VAL A 33 7.49 6.88 -23.56
CA VAL A 33 6.87 6.69 -22.25
C VAL A 33 7.86 7.05 -21.15
N ARG A 34 9.10 6.57 -21.25
CA ARG A 34 10.16 6.88 -20.26
C ARG A 34 10.45 8.37 -20.21
N GLU A 35 10.54 9.06 -21.36
CA GLU A 35 10.76 10.52 -21.40
C GLU A 35 9.58 11.30 -20.84
N GLU A 36 8.36 10.89 -21.11
CA GLU A 36 7.18 11.52 -20.53
C GLU A 36 7.21 11.45 -19.00
N PHE A 37 7.55 10.29 -18.43
CA PHE A 37 7.66 10.16 -16.97
C PHE A 37 8.83 10.97 -16.38
N ARG A 38 9.97 11.09 -17.07
CA ARG A 38 11.02 12.04 -16.67
C ARG A 38 10.50 13.49 -16.65
N SER A 39 9.72 13.86 -17.65
CA SER A 39 9.09 15.18 -17.73
C SER A 39 8.07 15.40 -16.60
N ILE A 40 7.27 14.39 -16.24
CA ILE A 40 6.33 14.41 -15.11
C ILE A 40 7.07 14.59 -13.78
N LEU A 41 8.17 13.88 -13.57
CA LEU A 41 8.99 14.05 -12.36
C LEU A 41 9.51 15.49 -12.25
N ARG A 42 10.12 16.03 -13.32
CA ARG A 42 10.61 17.43 -13.35
C ARG A 42 9.48 18.43 -13.14
N PHE A 43 8.32 18.22 -13.76
CA PHE A 43 7.15 19.08 -13.57
C PHE A 43 6.77 19.27 -12.10
N TRP A 44 6.80 18.20 -11.30
CA TRP A 44 6.48 18.30 -9.88
C TRP A 44 7.64 18.78 -9.04
N LEU A 45 8.87 18.38 -9.34
CA LEU A 45 10.08 18.87 -8.66
C LEU A 45 10.26 20.37 -8.84
N ASP A 46 9.98 20.93 -10.03
CA ASP A 46 9.98 22.37 -10.31
C ASP A 46 8.95 23.14 -9.48
N ARG A 47 7.92 22.47 -8.98
CA ARG A 47 6.89 23.03 -8.11
C ARG A 47 7.18 22.84 -6.61
N GLY A 48 8.33 22.30 -6.28
CA GLY A 48 8.80 22.19 -4.91
C GLY A 48 8.37 20.89 -4.21
N VAL A 49 7.97 19.87 -4.96
CA VAL A 49 7.78 18.52 -4.39
C VAL A 49 9.15 17.95 -4.04
N ASP A 50 9.29 17.36 -2.85
CA ASP A 50 10.55 16.82 -2.35
C ASP A 50 10.77 15.34 -2.68
N GLY A 51 9.72 14.65 -3.13
CA GLY A 51 9.85 13.22 -3.50
C GLY A 51 8.53 12.61 -3.94
N PHE A 52 8.59 11.30 -4.26
CA PHE A 52 7.45 10.57 -4.79
C PHE A 52 7.31 9.21 -4.12
N ARG A 53 6.09 8.83 -3.80
CA ARG A 53 5.72 7.43 -3.57
C ARG A 53 5.38 6.83 -4.93
N VAL A 54 6.04 5.73 -5.28
CA VAL A 54 5.84 5.02 -6.54
C VAL A 54 4.95 3.82 -6.31
N ASP A 55 3.75 3.91 -6.87
CA ASP A 55 2.73 2.86 -6.80
C ASP A 55 3.12 1.67 -7.67
N VAL A 56 2.88 0.46 -7.17
CA VAL A 56 3.14 -0.80 -7.89
C VAL A 56 4.52 -0.80 -8.59
N ALA A 57 5.55 -0.39 -7.86
CA ALA A 57 6.89 -0.18 -8.40
C ALA A 57 7.49 -1.40 -9.11
N HIS A 58 7.03 -2.61 -8.78
CA HIS A 58 7.50 -3.88 -9.35
C HIS A 58 6.74 -4.29 -10.63
N GLY A 59 5.70 -3.54 -11.02
CA GLY A 59 4.82 -3.89 -12.13
C GLY A 59 5.06 -3.19 -13.47
N MET A 60 6.06 -2.31 -13.59
CA MET A 60 6.24 -1.51 -14.81
C MET A 60 6.69 -2.36 -16.01
N ILE A 61 7.75 -3.13 -15.88
CA ILE A 61 8.26 -3.99 -16.94
C ILE A 61 7.60 -5.37 -16.89
N LYS A 62 7.20 -5.86 -18.05
CA LYS A 62 6.64 -7.21 -18.26
C LYS A 62 7.68 -8.11 -18.93
N ALA A 63 7.54 -9.42 -18.75
CA ALA A 63 8.36 -10.39 -19.44
C ALA A 63 8.27 -10.23 -20.96
N GLU A 64 9.37 -10.48 -21.66
CA GLU A 64 9.44 -10.38 -23.12
C GLU A 64 8.40 -11.30 -23.78
N GLY A 65 7.72 -10.78 -24.77
CA GLY A 65 6.66 -11.49 -25.50
C GLY A 65 5.31 -11.55 -24.82
N LEU A 66 5.16 -10.95 -23.63
CA LEU A 66 3.90 -10.87 -22.86
C LEU A 66 3.21 -12.24 -22.76
N PRO A 67 3.88 -13.27 -22.18
CA PRO A 67 3.32 -14.61 -22.09
C PRO A 67 2.03 -14.61 -21.27
N ASP A 68 1.09 -15.46 -21.69
CA ASP A 68 -0.12 -15.70 -20.92
C ASP A 68 0.20 -16.28 -19.55
N TYR A 69 -0.47 -15.79 -18.54
CA TYR A 69 -0.33 -16.27 -17.17
C TYR A 69 -1.71 -16.40 -16.53
N THR A 70 -1.96 -17.53 -15.92
CA THR A 70 -3.15 -17.77 -15.10
C THR A 70 -2.71 -17.93 -13.66
N PRO A 71 -2.97 -16.97 -12.78
CA PRO A 71 -2.57 -17.08 -11.38
C PRO A 71 -3.29 -18.27 -10.72
N PRO A 72 -2.67 -18.94 -9.75
CA PRO A 72 -3.35 -19.86 -8.86
C PRO A 72 -4.58 -19.22 -8.21
N ALA A 73 -5.58 -20.03 -7.85
CA ALA A 73 -6.83 -19.53 -7.28
C ALA A 73 -6.65 -18.79 -5.94
N ASP A 74 -5.57 -19.08 -5.25
CA ASP A 74 -5.15 -18.51 -3.96
C ASP A 74 -3.99 -17.51 -4.08
N ALA A 75 -3.58 -17.16 -5.30
CA ALA A 75 -2.49 -16.18 -5.51
C ALA A 75 -2.87 -14.81 -4.95
N ASP A 76 -1.91 -14.16 -4.31
CA ASP A 76 -2.03 -12.77 -3.94
C ASP A 76 -2.03 -11.89 -5.20
N SER A 77 -3.04 -11.05 -5.34
CA SER A 77 -3.17 -10.13 -6.49
C SER A 77 -2.01 -9.13 -6.61
N MET A 78 -1.25 -8.91 -5.53
CA MET A 78 -0.12 -7.99 -5.49
C MET A 78 1.24 -8.65 -5.75
N GLY A 79 1.31 -9.98 -5.89
CA GLY A 79 2.49 -10.68 -6.36
C GLY A 79 3.53 -11.07 -5.30
N GLY A 80 3.23 -10.94 -4.02
CA GLY A 80 4.20 -11.16 -2.94
C GLY A 80 4.66 -12.59 -2.68
N GLY A 81 4.15 -13.59 -3.40
CA GLY A 81 4.38 -14.99 -3.06
C GLY A 81 4.98 -15.88 -4.16
N GLU A 82 5.17 -15.41 -5.38
CA GLU A 82 5.62 -16.22 -6.50
C GLU A 82 6.82 -15.62 -7.23
N ASP A 83 7.82 -16.47 -7.54
CA ASP A 83 9.07 -16.02 -8.15
C ASP A 83 9.00 -15.73 -9.66
N ASP A 84 8.02 -16.26 -10.41
CA ASP A 84 7.99 -16.23 -11.87
C ASP A 84 6.71 -15.64 -12.49
N VAL A 85 6.14 -14.62 -11.89
CA VAL A 85 4.98 -13.91 -12.47
C VAL A 85 5.46 -12.99 -13.60
N PRO A 86 4.98 -13.14 -14.85
CA PRO A 86 5.56 -12.45 -16.01
C PRO A 86 5.32 -10.94 -16.04
N TYR A 87 4.50 -10.41 -15.18
CA TYR A 87 4.20 -8.97 -15.06
C TYR A 87 4.67 -8.34 -13.74
N TRP A 88 5.36 -9.11 -12.86
CA TRP A 88 5.94 -8.61 -11.62
C TRP A 88 7.46 -8.79 -11.57
N GLY A 89 8.15 -7.82 -10.98
CA GLY A 89 9.54 -7.94 -10.58
C GLY A 89 10.57 -8.18 -11.69
N GLN A 90 10.26 -7.85 -12.93
CA GLN A 90 11.18 -8.06 -14.05
C GLN A 90 12.42 -7.14 -13.93
N ASP A 91 13.62 -7.68 -14.15
CA ASP A 91 14.91 -6.98 -13.96
C ASP A 91 15.01 -5.61 -14.67
N GLY A 92 14.36 -5.45 -15.81
CA GLY A 92 14.36 -4.20 -16.56
C GLY A 92 13.78 -3.00 -15.82
N VAL A 93 12.99 -3.23 -14.74
CA VAL A 93 12.43 -2.16 -13.93
C VAL A 93 13.50 -1.33 -13.22
N HIS A 94 14.61 -1.95 -12.86
CA HIS A 94 15.72 -1.27 -12.17
C HIS A 94 16.39 -0.19 -13.01
N GLU A 95 16.38 -0.32 -14.34
CA GLU A 95 16.89 0.72 -15.24
C GLU A 95 16.05 1.99 -15.17
N ILE A 96 14.72 1.84 -15.05
CA ILE A 96 13.79 2.97 -14.90
C ILE A 96 14.11 3.75 -13.60
N TYR A 97 14.34 3.04 -12.50
CA TYR A 97 14.61 3.70 -11.22
C TYR A 97 15.97 4.35 -11.15
N ARG A 98 16.99 3.77 -11.80
CA ARG A 98 18.30 4.44 -11.98
C ARG A 98 18.18 5.72 -12.79
N ASP A 99 17.31 5.71 -13.78
CA ASP A 99 17.04 6.88 -14.59
C ASP A 99 16.30 7.97 -13.80
N TRP A 100 15.28 7.59 -13.05
CA TRP A 100 14.55 8.51 -12.17
C TRP A 100 15.43 9.06 -11.03
N HIS A 101 16.31 8.23 -10.48
CA HIS A 101 17.30 8.69 -9.49
C HIS A 101 18.17 9.83 -10.05
N LYS A 102 18.60 9.73 -11.31
CA LYS A 102 19.36 10.79 -11.98
C LYS A 102 18.54 12.06 -12.14
N VAL A 103 17.25 11.95 -12.48
CA VAL A 103 16.35 13.12 -12.56
C VAL A 103 16.25 13.82 -11.20
N LEU A 104 16.08 13.07 -10.12
CA LEU A 104 16.04 13.66 -8.78
C LEU A 104 17.36 14.35 -8.41
N ALA A 105 18.49 13.79 -8.82
CA ALA A 105 19.82 14.35 -8.59
C ALA A 105 20.09 15.66 -9.38
N GLU A 106 19.23 16.06 -10.32
CA GLU A 106 19.28 17.38 -10.99
C GLU A 106 18.87 18.53 -10.05
N TYR A 107 18.25 18.22 -8.91
CA TYR A 107 17.65 19.19 -7.98
C TYR A 107 18.43 19.30 -6.68
N ASP A 108 18.53 20.50 -6.14
CA ASP A 108 19.15 20.74 -4.85
C ASP A 108 18.32 20.17 -3.69
N GLY A 109 18.99 19.74 -2.63
CA GLY A 109 18.37 19.18 -1.43
C GLY A 109 18.10 17.68 -1.52
N ASP A 110 17.49 17.14 -0.46
CA ASP A 110 17.22 15.71 -0.33
C ASP A 110 15.93 15.34 -1.07
N ARG A 111 16.05 14.90 -2.31
CA ARG A 111 14.93 14.39 -3.10
C ARG A 111 14.85 12.88 -2.96
N ALA A 112 13.67 12.33 -2.77
CA ALA A 112 13.51 10.91 -2.46
C ALA A 112 12.43 10.19 -3.28
N LEU A 113 12.70 8.92 -3.58
CA LEU A 113 11.73 7.95 -4.09
C LEU A 113 11.46 6.91 -3.02
N CYS A 114 10.17 6.63 -2.77
CA CYS A 114 9.73 5.52 -1.92
C CYS A 114 8.88 4.56 -2.75
N GLY A 115 9.34 3.32 -2.91
CA GLY A 115 8.66 2.32 -3.72
C GLY A 115 7.67 1.47 -2.94
N GLU A 116 6.54 1.18 -3.59
CA GLU A 116 5.70 0.07 -3.22
C GLU A 116 6.08 -1.13 -4.07
N ALA A 117 6.91 -2.02 -3.52
CA ALA A 117 7.37 -3.22 -4.20
C ALA A 117 7.05 -4.47 -3.38
N TRP A 118 6.12 -5.28 -3.88
CA TRP A 118 5.78 -6.58 -3.31
C TRP A 118 6.63 -7.65 -3.97
N MET A 119 7.68 -8.08 -3.26
CA MET A 119 8.60 -9.10 -3.77
C MET A 119 8.58 -10.33 -2.87
N PRO A 120 8.84 -11.53 -3.42
CA PRO A 120 8.80 -12.78 -2.65
C PRO A 120 9.72 -12.81 -1.43
N THR A 121 10.84 -12.11 -1.48
CA THR A 121 11.83 -12.07 -0.38
C THR A 121 12.32 -10.66 -0.09
N LEU A 122 12.72 -10.42 1.17
CA LEU A 122 13.35 -9.15 1.58
C LEU A 122 14.64 -8.86 0.81
N LYS A 123 15.38 -9.88 0.38
CA LYS A 123 16.55 -9.71 -0.46
C LYS A 123 16.22 -9.17 -1.83
N GLN A 124 15.14 -9.65 -2.44
CA GLN A 124 14.65 -9.10 -3.71
C GLN A 124 14.14 -7.66 -3.49
N THR A 125 13.32 -7.41 -2.46
CA THR A 125 12.86 -6.05 -2.13
C THR A 125 14.02 -5.07 -1.95
N ALA A 126 15.12 -5.49 -1.31
CA ALA A 126 16.29 -4.65 -1.09
C ALA A 126 16.98 -4.20 -2.40
N LEU A 127 16.78 -4.89 -3.53
CA LEU A 127 17.32 -4.48 -4.81
C LEU A 127 16.77 -3.14 -5.31
N TRP A 128 15.55 -2.76 -4.89
CA TRP A 128 14.94 -1.47 -5.24
C TRP A 128 15.62 -0.27 -4.58
N VAL A 129 16.38 -0.48 -3.51
CA VAL A 129 17.02 0.58 -2.71
C VAL A 129 18.55 0.53 -2.78
N ARG A 130 19.10 -0.01 -3.86
CA ARG A 130 20.52 0.14 -4.16
C ARG A 130 20.89 1.62 -4.31
N PRO A 131 22.14 2.03 -4.07
CA PRO A 131 22.53 3.45 -3.98
C PRO A 131 22.20 4.33 -5.19
N ASP A 132 21.97 3.72 -6.34
CA ASP A 132 21.66 4.38 -7.61
C ASP A 132 20.20 4.23 -8.05
N GLU A 133 19.33 3.72 -7.18
CA GLU A 133 17.91 3.46 -7.46
C GLU A 133 16.99 4.26 -6.52
N MET A 134 15.99 3.62 -5.89
CA MET A 134 15.12 4.31 -4.94
C MET A 134 15.83 4.53 -3.60
N HIS A 135 15.33 5.47 -2.83
CA HIS A 135 15.86 5.78 -1.50
C HIS A 135 15.23 4.92 -0.42
N GLN A 136 13.96 4.53 -0.62
CA GLN A 136 13.15 3.76 0.32
C GLN A 136 12.23 2.80 -0.42
N THR A 137 11.88 1.69 0.23
CA THR A 137 10.78 0.80 -0.16
C THR A 137 10.12 0.26 1.09
N PHE A 138 8.79 0.19 1.10
CA PHE A 138 8.03 -0.28 2.25
C PHE A 138 8.36 -1.73 2.59
N ASN A 139 8.55 -2.00 3.87
CA ASN A 139 8.78 -3.35 4.40
C ASN A 139 7.44 -4.03 4.67
N PHE A 140 6.84 -4.61 3.63
CA PHE A 140 5.58 -5.32 3.75
C PHE A 140 5.67 -6.64 4.54
N PRO A 141 6.75 -7.43 4.48
CA PRO A 141 6.91 -8.57 5.38
C PRO A 141 6.79 -8.18 6.86
N TYR A 142 7.36 -7.05 7.29
CA TYR A 142 7.17 -6.56 8.66
C TYR A 142 5.71 -6.15 8.94
N LEU A 143 5.07 -5.43 8.02
CA LEU A 143 3.66 -5.05 8.13
C LEU A 143 2.75 -6.28 8.28
N MET A 144 2.99 -7.33 7.50
CA MET A 144 2.16 -8.52 7.44
C MET A 144 2.43 -9.51 8.58
N THR A 145 3.51 -9.33 9.34
CA THR A 145 3.88 -10.24 10.44
C THR A 145 2.84 -10.20 11.56
N GLU A 146 2.42 -11.38 12.01
CA GLU A 146 1.49 -11.52 13.15
C GLU A 146 2.11 -11.06 14.47
N TRP A 147 1.25 -10.87 15.48
CA TRP A 147 1.69 -10.50 16.84
C TRP A 147 2.31 -11.71 17.55
N ASP A 148 3.48 -12.11 17.10
CA ASP A 148 4.31 -13.16 17.65
C ASP A 148 5.76 -12.66 17.83
N ALA A 149 6.31 -12.83 19.02
CA ALA A 149 7.62 -12.28 19.36
C ALA A 149 8.76 -12.88 18.53
N LYS A 150 8.64 -14.19 18.19
CA LYS A 150 9.65 -14.86 17.38
C LYS A 150 9.55 -14.40 15.92
N ALA A 151 8.36 -14.40 15.36
CA ALA A 151 8.12 -13.96 13.96
C ALA A 151 8.57 -12.50 13.76
N LEU A 152 8.19 -11.60 14.67
CA LEU A 152 8.65 -10.20 14.65
C LEU A 152 10.17 -10.09 14.78
N GLY A 153 10.79 -10.83 15.67
CA GLY A 153 12.24 -10.85 15.84
C GLY A 153 12.98 -11.37 14.60
N ASP A 154 12.42 -12.37 13.93
CA ASP A 154 13.01 -12.95 12.72
C ASP A 154 12.90 -11.99 11.54
N VAL A 155 11.72 -11.42 11.25
CA VAL A 155 11.54 -10.47 10.15
C VAL A 155 12.36 -9.19 10.35
N ILE A 156 12.49 -8.69 11.58
CA ILE A 156 13.34 -7.53 11.87
C ILE A 156 14.81 -7.84 11.54
N ARG A 157 15.31 -8.99 12.00
CA ARG A 157 16.70 -9.40 11.73
C ARG A 157 16.96 -9.57 10.24
N GLU A 158 16.09 -10.30 9.55
CA GLU A 158 16.19 -10.52 8.11
C GLU A 158 16.14 -9.19 7.33
N SER A 159 15.28 -8.26 7.76
CA SER A 159 15.20 -6.92 7.15
C SER A 159 16.51 -6.15 7.30
N LEU A 160 17.05 -6.10 8.51
CA LEU A 160 18.32 -5.39 8.78
C LEU A 160 19.48 -5.99 7.98
N ASP A 161 19.52 -7.32 7.86
CA ASP A 161 20.53 -8.01 7.06
C ASP A 161 20.36 -7.73 5.56
N ALA A 162 19.15 -7.83 5.02
CA ALA A 162 18.89 -7.66 3.60
C ALA A 162 19.13 -6.21 3.12
N PHE A 163 18.57 -5.23 3.82
CA PHE A 163 18.74 -3.82 3.47
C PHE A 163 20.15 -3.33 3.80
N GLY A 164 20.73 -3.78 4.90
CA GLY A 164 22.12 -3.49 5.25
C GLY A 164 23.12 -3.99 4.21
N ALA A 165 22.85 -5.12 3.56
CA ALA A 165 23.71 -5.66 2.49
C ALA A 165 23.81 -4.76 1.26
N VAL A 166 22.82 -3.90 1.01
CA VAL A 166 22.84 -2.91 -0.09
C VAL A 166 23.14 -1.49 0.42
N GLY A 167 23.38 -1.32 1.72
CA GLY A 167 23.72 -0.03 2.34
C GLY A 167 22.50 0.88 2.57
N ALA A 168 21.27 0.36 2.50
CA ALA A 168 20.05 1.12 2.68
C ALA A 168 19.42 0.87 4.06
N PRO A 169 18.67 1.85 4.62
CA PRO A 169 17.83 1.62 5.78
C PRO A 169 16.57 0.83 5.40
N SER A 170 16.03 0.04 6.33
CA SER A 170 14.67 -0.49 6.20
C SER A 170 13.63 0.62 6.40
N THR A 171 12.49 0.52 5.70
CA THR A 171 11.36 1.44 5.85
C THR A 171 10.21 0.72 6.53
N TRP A 172 10.09 0.92 7.84
CA TRP A 172 9.14 0.24 8.69
C TRP A 172 7.73 0.84 8.54
N VAL A 173 6.73 -0.03 8.50
CA VAL A 173 5.32 0.35 8.34
C VAL A 173 4.42 -0.66 9.05
N LEU A 174 3.36 -0.19 9.74
CA LEU A 174 2.39 -1.05 10.43
C LEU A 174 0.98 -0.98 9.83
N SER A 175 0.65 0.09 9.12
CA SER A 175 -0.64 0.26 8.44
C SER A 175 -0.48 1.08 7.17
N ASN A 176 -1.43 0.92 6.26
CA ASN A 176 -1.59 1.74 5.08
C ASN A 176 -3.08 1.74 4.66
N HIS A 177 -3.38 2.31 3.50
CA HIS A 177 -4.73 2.40 2.95
C HIS A 177 -5.24 1.09 2.28
N ASP A 178 -4.45 0.00 2.33
CA ASP A 178 -4.78 -1.29 1.69
C ASP A 178 -4.94 -2.44 2.70
N VAL A 179 -4.63 -2.21 3.97
CA VAL A 179 -4.74 -3.23 5.01
C VAL A 179 -5.59 -2.77 6.18
N VAL A 180 -6.16 -3.72 6.90
CA VAL A 180 -6.86 -3.46 8.16
C VAL A 180 -5.94 -2.70 9.12
N ARG A 181 -6.45 -1.63 9.75
CA ARG A 181 -5.69 -0.81 10.70
C ARG A 181 -5.06 -1.67 11.79
N HIS A 182 -3.79 -1.43 12.11
CA HIS A 182 -3.04 -2.31 13.01
C HIS A 182 -3.65 -2.41 14.42
N ALA A 183 -4.36 -1.39 14.90
CA ALA A 183 -5.11 -1.43 16.15
C ALA A 183 -6.23 -2.49 16.17
N SER A 184 -6.71 -2.93 15.00
CA SER A 184 -7.62 -4.07 14.87
C SER A 184 -6.87 -5.33 14.40
N ARG A 185 -5.99 -5.19 13.41
CA ARG A 185 -5.28 -6.29 12.78
C ARG A 185 -4.44 -7.12 13.75
N LEU A 186 -3.74 -6.47 14.67
CA LEU A 186 -2.90 -7.17 15.64
C LEU A 186 -3.69 -7.96 16.70
N ALA A 187 -5.03 -7.81 16.74
CA ALA A 187 -5.94 -8.63 17.54
C ALA A 187 -6.69 -9.67 16.72
N LEU A 188 -6.48 -9.74 15.40
CA LEU A 188 -7.06 -10.80 14.58
C LEU A 188 -6.46 -12.17 14.95
N THR A 189 -7.23 -13.21 14.66
CA THR A 189 -6.79 -14.62 14.82
C THR A 189 -6.55 -15.23 13.44
N ALA A 190 -5.95 -16.41 13.40
CA ALA A 190 -5.74 -17.16 12.16
C ALA A 190 -7.04 -17.50 11.40
N GLU A 191 -8.20 -17.37 12.05
CA GLU A 191 -9.52 -17.59 11.46
C GLU A 191 -10.05 -16.37 10.68
N ASN A 192 -9.35 -15.22 10.77
CA ASN A 192 -9.70 -13.97 10.10
C ASN A 192 -8.56 -13.53 9.18
N PRO A 193 -8.51 -13.99 7.93
CA PRO A 193 -7.48 -13.58 6.99
C PRO A 193 -7.58 -12.09 6.69
N GLN A 194 -6.47 -11.38 6.86
CA GLN A 194 -6.39 -9.93 6.76
C GLN A 194 -6.73 -9.37 5.37
N GLY A 195 -6.36 -10.07 4.30
CA GLY A 195 -6.51 -9.60 2.92
C GLY A 195 -7.97 -9.46 2.43
N GLU A 196 -8.94 -9.91 3.22
CA GLU A 196 -10.37 -9.85 2.86
C GLU A 196 -11.09 -8.63 3.43
N GLY A 197 -10.42 -7.87 4.30
CA GLY A 197 -11.04 -6.84 5.11
C GLY A 197 -11.89 -7.45 6.23
N ILE A 198 -12.36 -6.61 7.14
CA ILE A 198 -13.26 -7.02 8.23
C ILE A 198 -14.51 -6.12 8.25
N GLY A 199 -15.64 -6.69 8.68
CA GLY A 199 -16.92 -5.99 8.66
C GLY A 199 -17.92 -6.55 9.64
N PRO A 200 -19.23 -6.18 9.52
CA PRO A 200 -20.26 -6.53 10.49
C PRO A 200 -20.39 -8.03 10.75
N ASN A 201 -20.23 -8.85 9.71
CA ASN A 201 -20.43 -10.30 9.80
C ASN A 201 -19.13 -11.09 9.95
N THR A 202 -17.98 -10.40 10.14
CA THR A 202 -16.70 -11.07 10.39
C THR A 202 -16.78 -11.90 11.66
N PRO A 203 -16.51 -13.22 11.60
CA PRO A 203 -16.44 -14.05 12.80
C PRO A 203 -15.25 -13.64 13.67
N HIS A 204 -15.35 -13.85 14.97
CA HIS A 204 -14.26 -13.57 15.92
C HIS A 204 -13.68 -12.15 15.75
N LYS A 205 -14.54 -11.13 15.83
CA LYS A 205 -14.14 -9.71 15.76
C LYS A 205 -12.97 -9.43 16.69
N PRO A 206 -12.02 -8.57 16.28
CA PRO A 206 -10.85 -8.25 17.10
C PRO A 206 -11.29 -7.55 18.42
N ASP A 207 -10.67 -7.96 19.53
CA ASP A 207 -10.82 -7.26 20.81
C ASP A 207 -10.12 -5.89 20.73
N THR A 208 -10.88 -4.83 20.86
CA THR A 208 -10.37 -3.45 20.71
C THR A 208 -9.34 -3.08 21.77
N ALA A 209 -9.51 -3.53 23.03
CA ALA A 209 -8.57 -3.22 24.10
C ALA A 209 -7.24 -3.94 23.91
N ILE A 210 -7.28 -5.22 23.53
CA ILE A 210 -6.10 -6.01 23.18
C ILE A 210 -5.41 -5.41 21.95
N GLY A 211 -6.18 -5.07 20.93
CA GLY A 211 -5.68 -4.48 19.69
C GLY A 211 -4.94 -3.16 19.94
N LEU A 212 -5.53 -2.25 20.70
CA LEU A 212 -4.91 -0.97 21.06
C LEU A 212 -3.62 -1.16 21.90
N ALA A 213 -3.61 -2.08 22.87
CA ALA A 213 -2.44 -2.36 23.66
C ALA A 213 -1.28 -2.91 22.79
N ARG A 214 -1.58 -3.82 21.86
CA ARG A 214 -0.62 -4.36 20.91
C ARG A 214 -0.14 -3.30 19.91
N ALA A 215 -1.04 -2.47 19.41
CA ALA A 215 -0.71 -1.37 18.51
C ALA A 215 0.30 -0.39 19.15
N ARG A 216 0.06 0.04 20.39
CA ARG A 216 0.99 0.89 21.14
C ARG A 216 2.37 0.25 21.32
N ALA A 217 2.41 -1.03 21.65
CA ALA A 217 3.66 -1.76 21.79
C ALA A 217 4.38 -1.90 20.42
N ALA A 218 3.66 -2.25 19.36
CA ALA A 218 4.23 -2.38 18.02
C ALA A 218 4.79 -1.06 17.50
N THR A 219 4.04 0.04 17.64
CA THR A 219 4.50 1.38 17.26
C THR A 219 5.74 1.80 18.06
N THR A 220 5.78 1.52 19.35
CA THR A 220 6.96 1.79 20.19
C THR A 220 8.19 1.03 19.70
N VAL A 221 8.04 -0.26 19.38
CA VAL A 221 9.13 -1.06 18.80
C VAL A 221 9.55 -0.50 17.45
N MET A 222 8.60 -0.24 16.55
CA MET A 222 8.87 0.29 15.20
C MET A 222 9.68 1.59 15.25
N LEU A 223 9.30 2.54 16.10
CA LEU A 223 9.99 3.83 16.26
C LEU A 223 11.37 3.71 16.94
N ALA A 224 11.66 2.59 17.61
CA ALA A 224 12.97 2.32 18.19
C ALA A 224 13.91 1.58 17.23
N LEU A 225 13.42 1.06 16.11
CA LEU A 225 14.23 0.37 15.11
C LEU A 225 15.07 1.36 14.28
N PRO A 226 16.27 0.96 13.83
CA PRO A 226 17.04 1.78 12.91
C PRO A 226 16.39 1.81 11.54
N GLY A 227 16.31 2.99 10.93
CA GLY A 227 15.72 3.17 9.60
C GLY A 227 14.64 4.24 9.60
N SER A 228 13.78 4.18 8.59
CA SER A 228 12.65 5.11 8.42
C SER A 228 11.36 4.47 8.92
N ALA A 229 10.48 5.24 9.54
CA ALA A 229 9.16 4.80 9.97
C ALA A 229 8.08 5.62 9.29
N TYR A 230 7.09 4.96 8.69
CA TYR A 230 5.91 5.58 8.13
C TYR A 230 4.71 5.29 9.02
N LEU A 231 3.99 6.34 9.38
CA LEU A 231 2.74 6.26 10.12
C LEU A 231 1.58 6.51 9.16
N TYR A 232 0.62 5.61 9.13
CA TYR A 232 -0.62 5.83 8.42
C TYR A 232 -1.52 6.75 9.25
N GLN A 233 -2.15 7.71 8.61
CA GLN A 233 -3.06 8.66 9.27
C GLN A 233 -4.11 7.95 10.14
N GLY A 234 -4.24 8.37 11.40
CA GLY A 234 -5.09 7.76 12.42
C GLY A 234 -4.38 6.72 13.29
N GLU A 235 -3.15 6.31 12.98
CA GLU A 235 -2.35 5.48 13.89
C GLU A 235 -2.04 6.23 15.19
N GLU A 236 -1.76 7.52 15.09
CA GLU A 236 -1.51 8.42 16.21
C GLU A 236 -2.68 8.50 17.20
N LEU A 237 -3.90 8.27 16.70
CA LEU A 237 -5.12 8.23 17.51
C LEU A 237 -5.46 6.82 18.01
N GLY A 238 -4.70 5.80 17.61
CA GLY A 238 -5.04 4.41 17.91
C GLY A 238 -6.33 3.93 17.27
N LEU A 239 -6.75 4.53 16.15
CA LEU A 239 -8.02 4.22 15.48
C LEU A 239 -8.14 2.74 15.12
N PRO A 240 -9.22 2.07 15.54
CA PRO A 240 -9.55 0.73 15.03
C PRO A 240 -10.11 0.78 13.60
N GLU A 241 -10.25 -0.37 12.98
CA GLU A 241 -10.95 -0.51 11.71
C GLU A 241 -12.43 -0.15 11.84
N ALA A 242 -12.97 0.59 10.88
CA ALA A 242 -14.40 0.88 10.82
C ALA A 242 -15.16 -0.34 10.25
N MET A 243 -15.61 -1.24 11.13
CA MET A 243 -16.24 -2.50 10.70
C MET A 243 -17.72 -2.37 10.33
N GLU A 244 -18.45 -1.38 10.91
CA GLU A 244 -19.91 -1.29 10.80
C GLU A 244 -20.39 -0.38 9.64
N ILE A 245 -19.60 -0.33 8.53
CA ILE A 245 -19.99 0.43 7.34
C ILE A 245 -21.16 -0.27 6.67
N PRO A 246 -22.31 0.42 6.48
CA PRO A 246 -23.45 -0.16 5.77
C PRO A 246 -23.12 -0.44 4.30
N ASP A 247 -23.65 -1.52 3.74
CA ASP A 247 -23.34 -1.98 2.37
C ASP A 247 -23.58 -0.91 1.30
N ALA A 248 -24.61 -0.05 1.49
CA ALA A 248 -24.93 1.04 0.57
C ALA A 248 -23.85 2.14 0.46
N PHE A 249 -22.92 2.19 1.42
CA PHE A 249 -21.81 3.16 1.43
C PHE A 249 -20.48 2.58 0.97
N ARG A 250 -20.41 1.27 0.74
CA ARG A 250 -19.17 0.63 0.33
C ARG A 250 -18.75 1.07 -1.05
N GLN A 251 -17.44 1.31 -1.23
CA GLN A 251 -16.87 1.86 -2.46
C GLN A 251 -15.69 1.02 -2.99
N ASP A 252 -15.11 0.14 -2.18
CA ASP A 252 -13.99 -0.67 -2.62
C ASP A 252 -14.41 -1.61 -3.77
N PRO A 253 -13.70 -1.61 -4.91
CA PRO A 253 -13.94 -2.54 -6.01
C PRO A 253 -13.98 -4.01 -5.60
N THR A 254 -13.28 -4.40 -4.54
CA THR A 254 -13.28 -5.76 -3.99
C THR A 254 -14.68 -6.19 -3.54
N TRP A 255 -15.42 -5.31 -2.87
CA TRP A 255 -16.80 -5.56 -2.46
C TRP A 255 -17.69 -5.92 -3.66
N PHE A 256 -17.59 -5.13 -4.72
CA PHE A 256 -18.41 -5.34 -5.93
C PHE A 256 -17.99 -6.58 -6.73
N ARG A 257 -16.69 -6.80 -6.91
CA ARG A 257 -16.16 -7.97 -7.64
C ARG A 257 -16.48 -9.31 -6.96
N THR A 258 -16.57 -9.32 -5.64
CA THR A 258 -16.87 -10.51 -4.85
C THR A 258 -18.34 -10.64 -4.45
N ASN A 259 -19.22 -9.79 -5.03
CA ASN A 259 -20.66 -9.77 -4.70
C ASN A 259 -20.93 -9.67 -3.18
N GLY A 260 -20.10 -8.93 -2.44
CA GLY A 260 -20.25 -8.71 -1.01
C GLY A 260 -19.65 -9.80 -0.11
N GLU A 261 -18.87 -10.72 -0.67
CA GLU A 261 -18.19 -11.76 0.12
C GLU A 261 -16.98 -11.20 0.87
N ARG A 262 -16.28 -10.21 0.27
CA ARG A 262 -15.10 -9.57 0.86
C ARG A 262 -15.38 -8.10 1.13
N TYR A 263 -15.09 -7.64 2.35
CA TYR A 263 -15.32 -6.24 2.75
C TYR A 263 -14.34 -5.25 2.11
N GLY A 264 -13.17 -5.70 1.72
CA GLY A 264 -12.15 -4.84 1.12
C GLY A 264 -11.56 -3.83 2.10
N ARG A 265 -11.23 -2.64 1.60
CA ARG A 265 -10.39 -1.64 2.28
C ARG A 265 -11.13 -0.42 2.81
N ASP A 266 -12.47 -0.37 2.68
CA ASP A 266 -13.25 0.81 3.09
C ASP A 266 -13.06 1.17 4.57
N GLY A 267 -12.91 0.16 5.44
CA GLY A 267 -12.80 0.35 6.88
C GLY A 267 -11.57 1.15 7.33
N CYS A 268 -10.46 1.06 6.59
CA CYS A 268 -9.26 1.85 6.89
C CYS A 268 -9.25 3.23 6.20
N ARG A 269 -10.24 3.55 5.35
CA ARG A 269 -10.31 4.77 4.53
C ARG A 269 -11.36 5.77 4.97
N VAL A 270 -11.98 5.54 6.12
CA VAL A 270 -12.97 6.46 6.71
C VAL A 270 -12.29 7.76 7.14
N PRO A 271 -12.93 8.94 6.93
CA PRO A 271 -12.38 10.22 7.37
C PRO A 271 -12.05 10.26 8.86
N LEU A 272 -10.92 10.91 9.19
CA LEU A 272 -10.40 10.97 10.55
C LEU A 272 -11.27 11.85 11.47
N PRO A 273 -11.36 11.51 12.77
CA PRO A 273 -11.99 12.36 13.78
C PRO A 273 -10.99 13.37 14.35
N TRP A 274 -11.37 14.64 14.36
CA TRP A 274 -10.56 15.76 14.88
C TRP A 274 -11.17 16.38 16.13
N GLU A 275 -12.50 16.60 16.11
CA GLU A 275 -13.27 17.27 17.15
C GLU A 275 -14.53 16.46 17.45
N ALA A 276 -14.65 15.92 18.66
CA ALA A 276 -15.69 14.94 19.03
C ALA A 276 -17.12 15.45 18.82
N ASP A 277 -17.38 16.72 19.12
CA ASP A 277 -18.71 17.33 19.08
C ASP A 277 -19.02 18.07 17.76
N ALA A 278 -18.06 18.12 16.83
CA ALA A 278 -18.24 18.83 15.57
C ALA A 278 -18.91 17.96 14.48
N PRO A 279 -19.54 18.56 13.45
CA PRO A 279 -20.03 17.82 12.29
C PRO A 279 -18.93 16.97 11.63
N ALA A 280 -19.24 15.71 11.27
CA ALA A 280 -18.26 14.73 10.79
C ALA A 280 -16.97 14.68 11.66
N PHE A 281 -17.11 14.82 12.95
CA PHE A 281 -16.02 14.91 13.93
C PHE A 281 -14.93 15.91 13.52
N GLY A 282 -15.34 17.07 13.01
CA GLY A 282 -14.43 18.14 12.58
C GLY A 282 -13.71 17.89 11.25
N PHE A 283 -14.02 16.82 10.53
CA PHE A 283 -13.42 16.56 9.23
C PHE A 283 -13.83 17.59 8.16
N ASN A 284 -15.10 18.04 8.22
CA ASN A 284 -15.62 19.13 7.41
C ASN A 284 -16.82 19.82 8.10
N GLU A 285 -17.16 21.02 7.61
CA GLU A 285 -18.26 21.84 8.18
C GLU A 285 -19.66 21.32 7.84
N THR A 286 -19.80 20.48 6.81
CA THR A 286 -21.12 20.03 6.31
C THR A 286 -21.65 18.79 7.01
N GLY A 287 -20.79 18.03 7.67
CA GLY A 287 -21.12 16.72 8.23
C GLY A 287 -21.22 15.60 7.18
N ALA A 288 -21.02 15.90 5.90
CA ALA A 288 -21.05 14.89 4.84
C ALA A 288 -19.71 14.16 4.70
N SER A 289 -19.77 12.85 4.46
CA SER A 289 -18.59 12.00 4.29
C SER A 289 -18.87 10.95 3.23
N TRP A 290 -17.84 10.56 2.45
CA TRP A 290 -17.97 9.47 1.47
C TRP A 290 -18.14 8.10 2.14
N LEU A 291 -17.54 7.92 3.32
CA LEU A 291 -17.74 6.76 4.18
C LEU A 291 -18.22 7.23 5.55
N PRO A 292 -19.26 6.64 6.12
CA PRO A 292 -19.78 7.05 7.42
C PRO A 292 -18.77 6.74 8.52
N GLN A 293 -18.51 7.73 9.37
CA GLN A 293 -17.66 7.56 10.55
C GLN A 293 -18.43 6.79 11.64
N PRO A 294 -17.81 5.78 12.28
CA PRO A 294 -18.38 5.12 13.44
C PRO A 294 -18.67 6.12 14.59
N ALA A 295 -19.81 5.96 15.24
CA ALA A 295 -20.21 6.90 16.30
C ALA A 295 -19.27 6.89 17.53
N ASP A 296 -18.63 5.77 17.81
CA ASP A 296 -17.65 5.60 18.87
C ASP A 296 -16.29 6.27 18.56
N TRP A 297 -16.06 6.67 17.31
CA TRP A 297 -14.86 7.41 16.93
C TRP A 297 -14.77 8.81 17.53
N ALA A 298 -15.89 9.34 18.08
CA ALA A 298 -15.84 10.54 18.91
C ALA A 298 -14.84 10.41 20.08
N SER A 299 -14.69 9.22 20.66
CA SER A 299 -13.73 8.96 21.74
C SER A 299 -12.26 8.87 21.30
N TYR A 300 -12.00 8.80 19.99
CA TYR A 300 -10.68 8.81 19.37
C TYR A 300 -10.35 10.16 18.72
N SER A 301 -11.21 11.16 18.88
CA SER A 301 -10.97 12.49 18.32
C SER A 301 -9.76 13.12 18.99
N ARG A 302 -8.97 13.85 18.19
CA ARG A 302 -7.73 14.47 18.65
C ARG A 302 -7.93 15.35 19.90
N ASP A 303 -9.03 16.09 19.98
CA ASP A 303 -9.37 16.98 21.10
C ASP A 303 -9.72 16.26 22.41
N VAL A 304 -10.04 14.96 22.35
CA VAL A 304 -10.33 14.12 23.52
C VAL A 304 -9.06 13.45 24.06
N GLU A 305 -8.05 13.30 23.25
CA GLU A 305 -6.77 12.64 23.63
C GLU A 305 -5.74 13.60 24.24
N GLU A 306 -6.06 14.87 24.39
CA GLU A 306 -5.24 15.86 25.11
C GLU A 306 -5.39 15.67 26.65
#